data_bbe4b12d0e4997662c8ab43fa3bc3ade
#
_entry.id   bbe4b12d0e4997662c8ab43fa3bc3ade
#
_cell.length_a   1.000
_cell.length_b   1.000
_cell.length_c   1.000
_cell.angle_alpha   90.00
_cell.angle_beta   90.00
_cell.angle_gamma   90.00
#
_symmetry.space_group_name_H-M   'P 1'
#
loop_
_entity.id
_entity.type
_entity.pdbx_description
1 polymer ?
#
loop_
_entity_poly.entity_id
_entity_poly.type
_entity_poly.pdbx_seq_one_letter_code
_entity_poly.pdbx_strand_id
1 'polypeptide(L)'
;MLEQRRHQRIRFGQPPAVRIGYRGRIDEGVIENLSHAGLMVRTAQPLEVGQPFGCEFSLFGTACVDLAATAVSRVGDLCGARFQSGPLSRRLIEEAIRSALASGAGSVLAVHELGGRKVLRIAGGLNGSLRNDFMHALTRGGVDEIDLQGVTAVDQAGLALCLVATGRHGAVIGGRSACFAEAWQRALSVPGAPALD
;
A
#
# COMPACT_ATOMS: atom_id res chain seq x y z
N MET A 1 12.78 9.13 10.75
CA MET A 1 12.53 7.86 11.47
C MET A 1 12.45 6.78 10.42
N LEU A 2 13.53 5.97 10.25
CA LEU A 2 13.57 4.86 9.29
C LEU A 2 12.46 3.86 9.63
N GLU A 3 11.85 3.26 8.60
CA GLU A 3 10.79 2.24 8.76
C GLU A 3 11.31 1.06 9.58
N GLN A 4 11.02 1.03 10.89
CA GLN A 4 11.42 -0.07 11.81
C GLN A 4 10.46 -1.28 11.74
N ARG A 5 9.49 -1.29 10.82
CA ARG A 5 8.53 -2.37 10.70
C ARG A 5 9.18 -3.58 10.04
N ARG A 6 9.05 -4.74 10.67
CA ARG A 6 9.58 -6.01 10.16
C ARG A 6 8.93 -6.47 8.82
N HIS A 7 7.76 -5.96 8.48
CA HIS A 7 6.99 -6.33 7.28
C HIS A 7 6.41 -5.09 6.62
N GLN A 8 6.70 -4.94 5.36
CA GLN A 8 6.08 -3.93 4.50
C GLN A 8 4.57 -4.14 4.42
N ARG A 9 3.81 -3.06 4.43
CA ARG A 9 2.35 -3.08 4.29
C ARG A 9 1.96 -2.59 2.93
N ILE A 10 1.10 -3.35 2.26
CA ILE A 10 0.44 -2.87 1.05
C ILE A 10 -0.80 -2.06 1.43
N ARG A 11 -1.03 -0.99 0.71
CA ARG A 11 -2.25 -0.20 0.71
C ARG A 11 -3.03 -0.46 -0.55
N PHE A 12 -4.33 -0.27 -0.50
CA PHE A 12 -5.21 -0.49 -1.64
C PHE A 12 -5.79 0.84 -2.12
N GLY A 13 -5.84 1.03 -3.44
CA GLY A 13 -6.54 2.16 -4.04
C GLY A 13 -8.05 2.10 -3.78
N GLN A 14 -8.58 0.88 -3.80
CA GLN A 14 -9.93 0.54 -3.34
C GLN A 14 -9.80 -0.57 -2.29
N PRO A 15 -10.15 -0.30 -1.01
CA PRO A 15 -10.05 -1.28 0.06
C PRO A 15 -10.90 -2.53 -0.23
N PRO A 16 -10.30 -3.73 -0.31
CA PRO A 16 -11.05 -4.96 -0.57
C PRO A 16 -11.90 -5.37 0.62
N ALA A 17 -13.02 -6.04 0.33
CA ALA A 17 -13.90 -6.60 1.34
C ALA A 17 -13.23 -7.75 2.10
N VAL A 18 -13.63 -7.92 3.36
CA VAL A 18 -13.24 -9.04 4.23
C VAL A 18 -14.44 -9.46 5.07
N ARG A 19 -14.67 -10.78 5.17
CA ARG A 19 -15.64 -11.34 6.10
C ARG A 19 -14.96 -11.59 7.45
N ILE A 20 -15.59 -11.14 8.52
CA ILE A 20 -15.06 -11.20 9.89
C ILE A 20 -16.01 -12.01 10.74
N GLY A 21 -15.53 -13.16 11.26
CA GLY A 21 -16.24 -14.03 12.16
C GLY A 21 -15.81 -13.80 13.61
N TYR A 22 -16.70 -13.30 14.47
CA TYR A 22 -16.42 -13.05 15.87
C TYR A 22 -17.62 -13.36 16.75
N ARG A 23 -17.42 -14.19 17.80
CA ARG A 23 -18.47 -14.58 18.77
C ARG A 23 -19.76 -15.10 18.11
N GLY A 24 -19.62 -15.95 17.08
CA GLY A 24 -20.77 -16.54 16.37
C GLY A 24 -21.49 -15.59 15.40
N ARG A 25 -21.00 -14.38 15.19
CA ARG A 25 -21.50 -13.43 14.19
C ARG A 25 -20.51 -13.30 13.06
N ILE A 26 -21.02 -13.09 11.85
CA ILE A 26 -20.24 -12.81 10.65
C ILE A 26 -20.70 -11.47 10.12
N ASP A 27 -19.76 -10.55 9.96
CA ASP A 27 -19.98 -9.23 9.34
C ASP A 27 -18.98 -8.98 8.24
N GLU A 28 -19.28 -8.01 7.41
CA GLU A 28 -18.37 -7.50 6.39
C GLU A 28 -17.58 -6.30 6.91
N GLY A 29 -16.34 -6.21 6.48
CA GLY A 29 -15.46 -5.08 6.68
C GLY A 29 -14.64 -4.83 5.44
N VAL A 30 -13.69 -3.89 5.51
CA VAL A 30 -12.73 -3.62 4.43
C VAL A 30 -11.31 -3.65 4.95
N ILE A 31 -10.38 -4.10 4.10
CA ILE A 31 -8.95 -4.16 4.42
C ILE A 31 -8.32 -2.82 4.08
N GLU A 32 -7.92 -2.06 5.07
CA GLU A 32 -7.20 -0.79 4.90
C GLU A 32 -5.74 -0.98 4.50
N ASN A 33 -5.09 -1.98 5.05
CA ASN A 33 -3.77 -2.42 4.64
C ASN A 33 -3.52 -3.88 5.02
N LEU A 34 -2.59 -4.51 4.32
CA LEU A 34 -2.21 -5.92 4.47
C LEU A 34 -0.69 -6.07 4.48
N SER A 35 -0.20 -7.01 5.28
CA SER A 35 1.20 -7.46 5.27
C SER A 35 1.25 -8.99 5.45
N HIS A 36 2.43 -9.58 5.29
CA HIS A 36 2.61 -11.02 5.57
C HIS A 36 2.25 -11.44 7.00
N ALA A 37 2.30 -10.52 7.97
CA ALA A 37 2.10 -10.82 9.38
C ALA A 37 0.72 -10.43 9.92
N GLY A 38 -0.08 -9.66 9.16
CA GLY A 38 -1.36 -9.17 9.62
C GLY A 38 -1.97 -8.11 8.73
N LEU A 39 -3.11 -7.60 9.15
CA LEU A 39 -3.89 -6.61 8.42
C LEU A 39 -4.42 -5.51 9.35
N MET A 40 -4.86 -4.44 8.75
CA MET A 40 -5.75 -3.47 9.38
C MET A 40 -7.09 -3.51 8.67
N VAL A 41 -8.15 -3.71 9.44
CA VAL A 41 -9.53 -3.75 8.92
C VAL A 41 -10.34 -2.61 9.51
N ARG A 42 -11.25 -2.09 8.70
CA ARG A 42 -12.36 -1.25 9.15
C ARG A 42 -13.59 -2.11 9.28
N THR A 43 -14.19 -2.15 10.47
CA THR A 43 -15.34 -3.00 10.77
C THR A 43 -16.17 -2.44 11.91
N ALA A 44 -17.50 -2.66 11.83
CA ALA A 44 -18.43 -2.37 12.91
C ALA A 44 -18.37 -3.42 14.05
N GLN A 45 -17.79 -4.61 13.80
CA GLN A 45 -17.63 -5.67 14.81
C GLN A 45 -16.83 -5.16 16.02
N PRO A 46 -17.31 -5.40 17.25
CA PRO A 46 -16.63 -4.97 18.47
C PRO A 46 -15.46 -5.91 18.83
N LEU A 47 -14.46 -5.99 17.94
CA LEU A 47 -13.27 -6.81 18.17
C LEU A 47 -12.49 -6.31 19.38
N GLU A 48 -12.31 -7.15 20.37
CA GLU A 48 -11.55 -6.82 21.59
C GLU A 48 -10.06 -7.16 21.39
N VAL A 49 -9.18 -6.26 21.84
CA VAL A 49 -7.72 -6.47 21.80
C VAL A 49 -7.35 -7.72 22.59
N GLY A 50 -6.50 -8.56 22.00
CA GLY A 50 -6.10 -9.86 22.55
C GLY A 50 -7.03 -11.02 22.16
N GLN A 51 -8.21 -10.77 21.59
CA GLN A 51 -9.15 -11.82 21.21
C GLN A 51 -8.93 -12.31 19.77
N PRO A 52 -9.08 -13.63 19.53
CA PRO A 52 -9.05 -14.20 18.19
C PRO A 52 -10.37 -13.96 17.46
N PHE A 53 -10.28 -13.83 16.13
CA PHE A 53 -11.42 -13.78 15.21
C PHE A 53 -11.05 -14.45 13.89
N GLY A 54 -12.04 -14.94 13.15
CA GLY A 54 -11.86 -15.44 11.78
C GLY A 54 -11.86 -14.32 10.77
N CYS A 55 -11.01 -14.40 9.76
CA CYS A 55 -11.06 -13.50 8.62
C CYS A 55 -10.93 -14.27 7.31
N GLU A 56 -11.79 -13.94 6.35
CA GLU A 56 -11.87 -14.55 5.04
C GLU A 56 -11.88 -13.44 3.97
N PHE A 57 -10.97 -13.51 3.02
CA PHE A 57 -10.87 -12.54 1.93
C PHE A 57 -10.23 -13.15 0.68
N SER A 58 -10.57 -12.58 -0.48
CA SER A 58 -9.90 -12.87 -1.76
C SER A 58 -9.42 -11.58 -2.38
N LEU A 59 -8.21 -11.58 -2.94
CA LEU A 59 -7.63 -10.42 -3.59
C LEU A 59 -7.35 -10.71 -5.06
N PHE A 60 -7.93 -9.91 -5.94
CA PHE A 60 -7.56 -9.81 -7.36
C PHE A 60 -7.37 -11.16 -8.08
N GLY A 61 -8.37 -12.03 -7.98
CA GLY A 61 -8.39 -13.33 -8.66
C GLY A 61 -7.56 -14.43 -8.01
N THR A 62 -7.06 -14.20 -6.79
CA THR A 62 -6.38 -15.25 -6.03
C THR A 62 -7.37 -16.14 -5.27
N ALA A 63 -6.88 -17.30 -4.80
CA ALA A 63 -7.66 -18.16 -3.93
C ALA A 63 -8.06 -17.43 -2.64
N CYS A 64 -9.18 -17.86 -2.06
CA CYS A 64 -9.67 -17.34 -0.80
C CYS A 64 -8.68 -17.64 0.33
N VAL A 65 -8.34 -16.61 1.08
CA VAL A 65 -7.55 -16.69 2.31
C VAL A 65 -8.53 -16.77 3.47
N ASP A 66 -8.57 -17.92 4.13
CA ASP A 66 -9.35 -18.14 5.36
C ASP A 66 -8.40 -18.49 6.50
N LEU A 67 -8.40 -17.69 7.56
CA LEU A 67 -7.49 -17.88 8.69
C LEU A 67 -7.99 -17.16 9.97
N ALA A 68 -7.45 -17.57 11.11
CA ALA A 68 -7.62 -16.83 12.36
C ALA A 68 -6.62 -15.68 12.47
N ALA A 69 -7.07 -14.60 13.07
CA ALA A 69 -6.25 -13.44 13.43
C ALA A 69 -6.51 -13.03 14.88
N THR A 70 -5.55 -12.37 15.51
CA THR A 70 -5.71 -11.80 16.85
C THR A 70 -5.71 -10.30 16.75
N ALA A 71 -6.72 -9.64 17.30
CA ALA A 71 -6.76 -8.18 17.40
C ALA A 71 -5.63 -7.68 18.29
N VAL A 72 -4.80 -6.75 17.80
CA VAL A 72 -3.65 -6.20 18.54
C VAL A 72 -3.78 -4.72 18.85
N SER A 73 -4.66 -4.03 18.14
CA SER A 73 -4.94 -2.61 18.39
C SER A 73 -6.34 -2.27 17.87
N ARG A 74 -6.98 -1.26 18.50
CA ARG A 74 -8.25 -0.72 18.03
C ARG A 74 -8.29 0.79 18.23
N VAL A 75 -8.73 1.51 17.20
CA VAL A 75 -8.98 2.96 17.25
C VAL A 75 -10.27 3.22 16.47
N GLY A 76 -11.36 3.49 17.18
CA GLY A 76 -12.69 3.61 16.58
C GLY A 76 -13.12 2.32 15.88
N ASP A 77 -13.41 2.40 14.59
CA ASP A 77 -13.79 1.29 13.70
C ASP A 77 -12.58 0.56 13.07
N LEU A 78 -11.36 1.09 13.25
CA LEU A 78 -10.14 0.46 12.76
C LEU A 78 -9.59 -0.55 13.77
N CYS A 79 -9.35 -1.77 13.33
CA CYS A 79 -8.73 -2.84 14.10
C CYS A 79 -7.46 -3.34 13.39
N GLY A 80 -6.32 -3.22 14.08
CA GLY A 80 -5.09 -3.88 13.67
C GLY A 80 -5.06 -5.31 14.19
N ALA A 81 -4.71 -6.27 13.33
CA ALA A 81 -4.69 -7.68 13.69
C ALA A 81 -3.41 -8.39 13.20
N ARG A 82 -3.00 -9.40 13.95
CA ARG A 82 -1.91 -10.31 13.62
C ARG A 82 -2.47 -11.66 13.19
N PHE A 83 -1.98 -12.19 12.09
CA PHE A 83 -2.38 -13.51 11.60
C PHE A 83 -1.86 -14.65 12.47
N GLN A 84 -2.71 -15.66 12.64
CA GLN A 84 -2.34 -16.98 13.12
C GLN A 84 -2.21 -17.91 11.92
N SER A 85 -1.15 -17.74 11.12
CA SER A 85 -1.01 -18.39 9.82
C SER A 85 -0.10 -19.60 9.85
N GLY A 86 -0.59 -20.74 9.33
CA GLY A 86 0.21 -21.90 8.97
C GLY A 86 0.94 -21.71 7.62
N PRO A 87 1.72 -22.69 7.17
CA PRO A 87 2.49 -22.60 5.92
C PRO A 87 1.63 -22.33 4.68
N LEU A 88 0.46 -22.98 4.57
CA LEU A 88 -0.46 -22.78 3.45
C LEU A 88 -1.01 -21.37 3.41
N SER A 89 -1.55 -20.87 4.54
CA SER A 89 -2.10 -19.51 4.62
C SER A 89 -1.05 -18.46 4.31
N ARG A 90 0.21 -18.66 4.72
CA ARG A 90 1.31 -17.75 4.37
C ARG A 90 1.53 -17.66 2.87
N ARG A 91 1.54 -18.81 2.16
CA ARG A 91 1.68 -18.82 0.69
C ARG A 91 0.51 -18.10 0.01
N LEU A 92 -0.72 -18.33 0.46
CA LEU A 92 -1.90 -17.64 -0.07
C LEU A 92 -1.82 -16.12 0.16
N ILE A 93 -1.38 -15.67 1.34
CA ILE A 93 -1.17 -14.25 1.63
C ILE A 93 -0.08 -13.66 0.72
N GLU A 94 1.04 -14.37 0.52
CA GLU A 94 2.12 -13.94 -0.37
C GLU A 94 1.64 -13.80 -1.82
N GLU A 95 0.85 -14.77 -2.29
CA GLU A 95 0.25 -14.73 -3.62
C GLU A 95 -0.73 -13.58 -3.77
N ALA A 96 -1.60 -13.37 -2.78
CA ALA A 96 -2.54 -12.26 -2.74
C ALA A 96 -1.82 -10.89 -2.78
N ILE A 97 -0.75 -10.71 -2.01
CA ILE A 97 0.08 -9.51 -2.01
C ILE A 97 0.73 -9.30 -3.38
N ARG A 98 1.33 -10.36 -3.95
CA ARG A 98 1.98 -10.30 -5.27
C ARG A 98 0.98 -9.93 -6.37
N SER A 99 -0.20 -10.55 -6.38
CA SER A 99 -1.26 -10.26 -7.34
C SER A 99 -1.75 -8.82 -7.23
N ALA A 100 -1.97 -8.32 -6.01
CA ALA A 100 -2.38 -6.95 -5.77
C ALA A 100 -1.35 -5.92 -6.29
N LEU A 101 -0.05 -6.19 -6.10
CA LEU A 101 1.02 -5.31 -6.61
C LEU A 101 1.14 -5.42 -8.14
N ALA A 102 1.07 -6.62 -8.70
CA ALA A 102 1.18 -6.84 -10.15
C ALA A 102 0.02 -6.19 -10.93
N SER A 103 -1.20 -6.21 -10.38
CA SER A 103 -2.37 -5.54 -10.96
C SER A 103 -2.39 -4.02 -10.75
N GLY A 104 -1.53 -3.49 -9.88
CA GLY A 104 -1.57 -2.07 -9.48
C GLY A 104 -2.71 -1.69 -8.53
N ALA A 105 -3.51 -2.66 -8.09
CA ALA A 105 -4.57 -2.42 -7.12
C ALA A 105 -4.04 -2.23 -5.70
N GLY A 106 -2.88 -2.84 -5.40
CA GLY A 106 -2.10 -2.62 -4.18
C GLY A 106 -0.86 -1.77 -4.44
N SER A 107 -0.41 -1.08 -3.41
CA SER A 107 0.75 -0.19 -3.45
C SER A 107 1.62 -0.39 -2.22
N VAL A 108 2.93 -0.35 -2.41
CA VAL A 108 3.93 -0.30 -1.34
C VAL A 108 4.77 0.95 -1.53
N LEU A 109 5.03 1.62 -0.42
CA LEU A 109 5.89 2.77 -0.34
C LEU A 109 6.87 2.58 0.81
N ALA A 110 8.18 2.71 0.54
CA ALA A 110 9.22 2.60 1.55
C ALA A 110 10.38 3.56 1.29
N VAL A 111 10.92 4.13 2.35
CA VAL A 111 12.11 4.98 2.28
C VAL A 111 13.32 4.13 2.65
N HIS A 112 14.31 4.13 1.77
CA HIS A 112 15.61 3.45 1.94
C HIS A 112 16.74 4.48 1.97
N GLU A 113 17.76 4.19 2.73
CA GLU A 113 19.01 4.96 2.69
C GLU A 113 20.04 4.17 1.88
N LEU A 114 20.47 4.74 0.76
CA LEU A 114 21.41 4.14 -0.18
C LEU A 114 22.53 5.13 -0.47
N GLY A 115 23.76 4.82 -0.03
CA GLY A 115 24.91 5.68 -0.27
C GLY A 115 24.77 7.10 0.28
N GLY A 116 24.12 7.27 1.43
CA GLY A 116 23.88 8.56 2.06
C GLY A 116 22.71 9.36 1.46
N ARG A 117 22.02 8.81 0.43
CA ARG A 117 20.82 9.41 -0.18
C ARG A 117 19.57 8.67 0.29
N LYS A 118 18.49 9.39 0.50
CA LYS A 118 17.19 8.80 0.83
C LYS A 118 16.36 8.59 -0.42
N VAL A 119 16.10 7.31 -0.72
CA VAL A 119 15.35 6.88 -1.90
C VAL A 119 13.97 6.41 -1.48
N LEU A 120 12.93 7.03 -2.02
CA LEU A 120 11.56 6.61 -1.88
C LEU A 120 11.24 5.58 -2.96
N ARG A 121 11.11 4.31 -2.61
CA ARG A 121 10.71 3.24 -3.52
C ARG A 121 9.22 3.02 -3.49
N ILE A 122 8.62 2.93 -4.69
CA ILE A 122 7.21 2.64 -4.87
C ILE A 122 7.06 1.42 -5.78
N ALA A 123 6.21 0.47 -5.36
CA ALA A 123 5.85 -0.69 -6.16
C ALA A 123 4.32 -0.86 -6.17
N GLY A 124 3.80 -1.45 -7.27
CA GLY A 124 2.36 -1.58 -7.49
C GLY A 124 1.74 -0.32 -8.08
N GLY A 125 0.56 0.05 -7.61
CA GLY A 125 -0.16 1.22 -8.10
C GLY A 125 0.40 2.54 -7.58
N LEU A 126 0.68 3.48 -8.45
CA LEU A 126 0.98 4.86 -8.11
C LEU A 126 -0.30 5.68 -8.27
N ASN A 127 -1.00 5.94 -7.15
CA ASN A 127 -2.33 6.52 -7.14
C ASN A 127 -2.56 7.44 -5.92
N GLY A 128 -3.74 8.04 -5.86
CA GLY A 128 -4.10 9.00 -4.81
C GLY A 128 -4.09 8.46 -3.38
N SER A 129 -4.22 7.14 -3.17
CA SER A 129 -4.18 6.53 -1.83
C SER A 129 -2.82 6.68 -1.13
N LEU A 130 -1.75 6.87 -1.91
CA LEU A 130 -0.39 7.07 -1.40
C LEU A 130 -0.13 8.51 -0.92
N ARG A 131 -1.04 9.46 -1.19
CA ARG A 131 -0.79 10.89 -0.99
C ARG A 131 -0.20 11.23 0.38
N ASN A 132 -0.80 10.73 1.45
CA ASN A 132 -0.37 11.09 2.80
C ASN A 132 1.02 10.56 3.13
N ASP A 133 1.30 9.28 2.78
CA ASP A 133 2.61 8.67 3.04
C ASP A 133 3.69 9.25 2.14
N PHE A 134 3.35 9.51 0.88
CA PHE A 134 4.22 10.14 -0.11
C PHE A 134 4.63 11.56 0.34
N MET A 135 3.66 12.41 0.70
CA MET A 135 3.93 13.76 1.17
C MET A 135 4.68 13.75 2.51
N HIS A 136 4.38 12.81 3.40
CA HIS A 136 5.14 12.65 4.65
C HIS A 136 6.61 12.29 4.38
N ALA A 137 6.87 11.39 3.43
CA ALA A 137 8.22 11.00 3.03
C ALA A 137 9.00 12.20 2.47
N LEU A 138 8.39 13.02 1.62
CA LEU A 138 9.02 14.22 1.06
C LEU A 138 9.29 15.29 2.14
N THR A 139 8.28 15.63 2.96
CA THR A 139 8.36 16.78 3.87
C THR A 139 9.16 16.50 5.15
N ARG A 140 9.08 15.29 5.67
CA ARG A 140 9.74 14.89 6.93
C ARG A 140 10.83 13.84 6.73
N GLY A 141 10.73 13.04 5.69
CA GLY A 141 11.70 12.00 5.35
C GLY A 141 12.97 12.55 4.73
N GLY A 142 12.93 13.73 4.09
CA GLY A 142 14.05 14.33 3.37
C GLY A 142 14.49 13.42 2.21
N VAL A 143 13.54 13.02 1.37
CA VAL A 143 13.77 12.16 0.22
C VAL A 143 14.47 12.94 -0.89
N ASP A 144 15.59 12.40 -1.40
CA ASP A 144 16.37 12.96 -2.49
C ASP A 144 15.94 12.40 -3.85
N GLU A 145 15.52 11.13 -3.86
CA GLU A 145 15.24 10.37 -5.07
C GLU A 145 13.99 9.51 -4.93
N ILE A 146 13.24 9.35 -6.03
CA ILE A 146 12.06 8.49 -6.13
C ILE A 146 12.34 7.39 -7.13
N ASP A 147 12.29 6.14 -6.70
CA ASP A 147 12.44 4.94 -7.53
C ASP A 147 11.04 4.36 -7.85
N LEU A 148 10.68 4.40 -9.12
CA LEU A 148 9.39 3.97 -9.67
C LEU A 148 9.52 2.72 -10.56
N GLN A 149 10.65 1.99 -10.50
CA GLN A 149 10.85 0.77 -11.31
C GLN A 149 9.81 -0.32 -11.01
N GLY A 150 9.34 -0.38 -9.77
CA GLY A 150 8.33 -1.34 -9.32
C GLY A 150 6.87 -0.93 -9.59
N VAL A 151 6.62 0.23 -10.21
CA VAL A 151 5.26 0.70 -10.48
C VAL A 151 4.65 -0.08 -11.64
N THR A 152 3.44 -0.62 -11.42
CA THR A 152 2.71 -1.46 -12.40
C THR A 152 1.47 -0.77 -12.97
N ALA A 153 0.93 0.24 -12.28
CA ALA A 153 -0.17 1.07 -12.77
C ALA A 153 -0.01 2.51 -12.25
N VAL A 154 -0.49 3.49 -13.02
CA VAL A 154 -0.40 4.92 -12.68
C VAL A 154 -1.72 5.59 -13.02
N ASP A 155 -2.27 6.36 -12.08
CA ASP A 155 -3.40 7.25 -12.32
C ASP A 155 -2.97 8.74 -12.35
N GLN A 156 -3.91 9.61 -12.65
CA GLN A 156 -3.66 11.05 -12.72
C GLN A 156 -3.21 11.62 -11.36
N ALA A 157 -3.75 11.12 -10.24
CA ALA A 157 -3.35 11.58 -8.92
C ALA A 157 -1.91 11.17 -8.59
N GLY A 158 -1.49 9.96 -8.99
CA GLY A 158 -0.11 9.48 -8.86
C GLY A 158 0.87 10.32 -9.67
N LEU A 159 0.53 10.69 -10.91
CA LEU A 159 1.35 11.61 -11.71
C LEU A 159 1.49 12.98 -11.04
N ALA A 160 0.38 13.52 -10.49
CA ALA A 160 0.41 14.79 -9.78
C ALA A 160 1.32 14.75 -8.54
N LEU A 161 1.39 13.64 -7.82
CA LEU A 161 2.33 13.47 -6.71
C LEU A 161 3.79 13.60 -7.18
N CYS A 162 4.14 12.98 -8.31
CA CYS A 162 5.48 13.06 -8.87
C CYS A 162 5.82 14.49 -9.36
N LEU A 163 4.86 15.19 -9.96
CA LEU A 163 5.04 16.60 -10.37
C LEU A 163 5.30 17.51 -9.15
N VAL A 164 4.57 17.30 -8.06
CA VAL A 164 4.80 18.03 -6.81
C VAL A 164 6.18 17.71 -6.21
N ALA A 165 6.59 16.45 -6.25
CA ALA A 165 7.88 16.02 -5.73
C ALA A 165 9.04 16.66 -6.49
N THR A 166 8.99 16.64 -7.80
CA THR A 166 10.07 17.22 -8.65
C THR A 166 10.04 18.75 -8.62
N GLY A 167 8.88 19.37 -8.79
CA GLY A 167 8.78 20.83 -8.92
C GLY A 167 8.87 21.60 -7.61
N ARG A 168 8.39 21.03 -6.46
CA ARG A 168 8.36 21.76 -5.19
C ARG A 168 9.38 21.24 -4.17
N HIS A 169 9.75 19.98 -4.24
CA HIS A 169 10.66 19.37 -3.27
C HIS A 169 12.03 19.05 -3.86
N GLY A 170 12.23 19.25 -5.17
CA GLY A 170 13.52 19.01 -5.84
C GLY A 170 13.92 17.53 -5.87
N ALA A 171 13.00 16.60 -5.61
CA ALA A 171 13.31 15.18 -5.66
C ALA A 171 13.52 14.72 -7.10
N VAL A 172 14.52 13.86 -7.33
CA VAL A 172 14.83 13.33 -8.66
C VAL A 172 14.09 12.01 -8.87
N ILE A 173 13.49 11.82 -10.06
CA ILE A 173 12.96 10.51 -10.45
C ILE A 173 14.11 9.67 -11.02
N GLY A 174 14.59 8.71 -10.26
CA GLY A 174 15.68 7.81 -10.62
C GLY A 174 15.22 6.68 -11.53
N GLY A 175 14.66 5.61 -10.93
CA GLY A 175 14.12 4.47 -11.69
C GLY A 175 12.72 4.75 -12.25
N ARG A 176 12.43 4.25 -13.47
CA ARG A 176 11.09 4.36 -14.11
C ARG A 176 10.67 3.03 -14.69
N SER A 177 9.45 2.58 -14.38
CA SER A 177 8.82 1.49 -15.10
C SER A 177 8.30 1.95 -16.48
N ALA A 178 8.05 1.02 -17.40
CA ALA A 178 7.50 1.34 -18.70
C ALA A 178 6.15 2.05 -18.60
N CYS A 179 5.24 1.56 -17.78
CA CYS A 179 3.92 2.17 -17.62
C CYS A 179 3.99 3.58 -17.05
N PHE A 180 4.91 3.86 -16.12
CA PHE A 180 5.14 5.20 -15.61
C PHE A 180 5.71 6.12 -16.70
N ALA A 181 6.73 5.67 -17.44
CA ALA A 181 7.36 6.46 -18.50
C ALA A 181 6.35 6.89 -19.57
N GLU A 182 5.49 5.96 -20.01
CA GLU A 182 4.42 6.27 -20.97
C GLU A 182 3.38 7.27 -20.41
N ALA A 183 2.94 7.07 -19.17
CA ALA A 183 1.99 7.97 -18.53
C ALA A 183 2.57 9.37 -18.32
N TRP A 184 3.85 9.44 -17.95
CA TRP A 184 4.59 10.69 -17.75
C TRP A 184 4.74 11.48 -19.04
N GLN A 185 5.15 10.81 -20.14
CA GLN A 185 5.26 11.44 -21.46
C GLN A 185 3.92 11.98 -21.94
N ARG A 186 2.84 11.22 -21.78
CA ARG A 186 1.48 11.67 -22.13
C ARG A 186 1.06 12.91 -21.35
N ALA A 187 1.36 12.96 -20.06
CA ALA A 187 1.03 14.10 -19.21
C ALA A 187 1.78 15.39 -19.63
N LEU A 188 3.04 15.26 -20.03
CA LEU A 188 3.86 16.40 -20.50
C LEU A 188 3.50 16.85 -21.92
N SER A 189 2.87 15.98 -22.74
CA SER A 189 2.48 16.28 -24.12
C SER A 189 1.13 17.00 -24.24
N VAL A 190 0.39 17.18 -23.13
CA VAL A 190 -0.87 17.93 -23.14
C VAL A 190 -0.57 19.43 -23.23
N PRO A 191 -1.09 20.16 -24.24
CA PRO A 191 -0.88 21.59 -24.37
C PRO A 191 -1.43 22.32 -23.13
N GLY A 192 -0.57 23.01 -22.39
CA GLY A 192 -0.94 23.73 -21.15
C GLY A 192 -0.34 23.16 -19.88
N ALA A 193 0.48 22.09 -19.92
CA ALA A 193 1.28 21.67 -18.79
C ALA A 193 2.33 22.74 -18.44
N PRO A 194 2.54 23.10 -17.16
CA PRO A 194 3.57 24.06 -16.78
C PRO A 194 4.94 23.51 -17.20
N ALA A 195 5.72 24.33 -17.92
CA ALA A 195 7.11 24.04 -18.22
C ALA A 195 7.85 23.85 -16.88
N LEU A 196 8.48 22.72 -16.71
CA LEU A 196 9.41 22.45 -15.63
C LEU A 196 10.79 22.88 -16.12
N ASP A 197 11.16 24.14 -15.87
CA ASP A 197 12.53 24.65 -15.98
C ASP A 197 13.36 24.22 -14.77
#